data_b79883138896017aa070910879f4b155
#
_entry.id   b79883138896017aa070910879f4b155
#
_cell.length_a   1.000
_cell.length_b   1.000
_cell.length_c   1.000
_cell.angle_alpha   90.00
_cell.angle_beta   90.00
_cell.angle_gamma   90.00
#
_symmetry.space_group_name_H-M   'P 1'
#
loop_
_entity.id
_entity.type
_entity.pdbx_description
1 polymer ?
#
loop_
_entity_poly.entity_id
_entity_poly.type
_entity_poly.pdbx_seq_one_letter_code
_entity_poly.pdbx_strand_id
1 'polypeptide(L)'
;MIKSSLTTVLAAIVAAGLASAQSAFAQDESDQRLGTVHFATSCNETAQRRFDRGMRYQHSFWYRQAKEIFEDVAKADPECGMAFWGIALTLLSNPHGAPPASNLPLGLAAIQKAKAVGAKTQRERDYIDALAVMYVDYD
;
A
#
# COMPACT_ATOMS: atom_id res chain seq x y z
N MET A 1 -10.85 -41.39 30.63
CA MET A 1 -9.64 -40.70 30.11
C MET A 1 -9.97 -39.69 29.00
N ILE A 2 -10.97 -38.79 29.17
CA ILE A 2 -11.40 -37.83 28.12
C ILE A 2 -11.26 -36.34 28.58
N LYS A 3 -10.88 -36.10 29.85
CA LYS A 3 -10.78 -34.75 30.40
C LYS A 3 -9.46 -33.99 30.09
N SER A 4 -8.42 -34.67 29.62
CA SER A 4 -7.11 -34.08 29.34
C SER A 4 -7.02 -33.39 28.01
N SER A 5 -7.85 -33.77 27.02
CA SER A 5 -7.79 -33.24 25.64
C SER A 5 -8.44 -31.87 25.48
N LEU A 6 -9.46 -31.53 26.28
CA LEU A 6 -10.19 -30.29 26.18
C LEU A 6 -9.38 -29.07 26.72
N THR A 7 -8.60 -29.30 27.77
CA THR A 7 -7.78 -28.24 28.38
C THR A 7 -6.62 -27.84 27.49
N THR A 8 -6.04 -28.74 26.74
CA THR A 8 -4.92 -28.49 25.84
C THR A 8 -5.36 -27.68 24.59
N VAL A 9 -6.56 -27.94 24.09
CA VAL A 9 -7.13 -27.23 22.93
C VAL A 9 -7.49 -25.78 23.30
N LEU A 10 -8.07 -25.56 24.49
CA LEU A 10 -8.38 -24.19 24.94
C LEU A 10 -7.12 -23.35 25.14
N ALA A 11 -6.05 -23.93 25.70
CA ALA A 11 -4.78 -23.21 25.89
C ALA A 11 -4.12 -22.79 24.56
N ALA A 12 -4.22 -23.62 23.52
CA ALA A 12 -3.67 -23.31 22.20
C ALA A 12 -4.43 -22.17 21.50
N ILE A 13 -5.75 -22.10 21.66
CA ILE A 13 -6.58 -21.02 21.05
C ILE A 13 -6.31 -19.68 21.72
N VAL A 14 -6.12 -19.64 23.03
CA VAL A 14 -5.80 -18.39 23.77
C VAL A 14 -4.41 -17.89 23.41
N ALA A 15 -3.41 -18.75 23.25
CA ALA A 15 -2.06 -18.36 22.86
C ALA A 15 -2.00 -17.78 21.43
N ALA A 16 -2.76 -18.33 20.49
CA ALA A 16 -2.84 -17.82 19.11
C ALA A 16 -3.53 -16.44 19.04
N GLY A 17 -4.52 -16.17 19.89
CA GLY A 17 -5.19 -14.88 19.96
C GLY A 17 -4.31 -13.75 20.53
N LEU A 18 -3.45 -14.06 21.48
CA LEU A 18 -2.53 -13.07 22.08
C LEU A 18 -1.40 -12.67 21.14
N ALA A 19 -0.89 -13.60 20.31
CA ALA A 19 0.17 -13.30 19.35
C ALA A 19 -0.30 -12.36 18.22
N SER A 20 -1.56 -12.49 17.77
CA SER A 20 -2.12 -11.60 16.72
C SER A 20 -2.41 -10.19 17.23
N ALA A 21 -2.79 -10.03 18.49
CA ALA A 21 -3.01 -8.72 19.10
C ALA A 21 -1.69 -7.93 19.26
N GLN A 22 -0.61 -8.57 19.68
CA GLN A 22 0.70 -7.94 19.83
C GLN A 22 1.26 -7.41 18.51
N SER A 23 1.03 -8.12 17.40
CA SER A 23 1.46 -7.65 16.07
C SER A 23 0.70 -6.39 15.61
N ALA A 24 -0.59 -6.29 15.94
CA ALA A 24 -1.39 -5.11 15.60
C ALA A 24 -0.95 -3.86 16.38
N PHE A 25 -0.64 -3.99 17.67
CA PHE A 25 -0.13 -2.88 18.48
C PHE A 25 1.24 -2.40 18.02
N ALA A 26 2.16 -3.30 17.64
CA ALA A 26 3.48 -2.93 17.16
C ALA A 26 3.43 -2.19 15.80
N GLN A 27 2.48 -2.52 14.93
CA GLN A 27 2.27 -1.81 13.67
C GLN A 27 1.69 -0.42 13.87
N ASP A 28 0.75 -0.24 14.80
CA ASP A 28 0.16 1.05 15.11
C ASP A 28 1.21 2.02 15.69
N GLU A 29 2.07 1.55 16.57
CA GLU A 29 3.16 2.36 17.16
C GLU A 29 4.20 2.79 16.13
N SER A 30 4.54 1.94 15.16
CA SER A 30 5.43 2.30 14.06
C SER A 30 4.80 3.34 13.12
N ASP A 31 3.50 3.22 12.85
CA ASP A 31 2.75 4.14 12.01
C ASP A 31 2.66 5.55 12.63
N GLN A 32 2.51 5.67 13.94
CA GLN A 32 2.45 6.96 14.65
C GLN A 32 3.77 7.73 14.57
N ARG A 33 4.90 7.05 14.50
CA ARG A 33 6.22 7.68 14.36
C ARG A 33 6.50 8.24 12.97
N LEU A 34 5.77 7.84 11.95
CA LEU A 34 5.94 8.32 10.57
C LEU A 34 5.20 9.64 10.29
N GLY A 35 4.60 10.25 11.32
CA GLY A 35 3.85 11.50 11.19
C GLY A 35 2.48 11.31 10.54
N THR A 36 1.90 12.42 10.05
CA THR A 36 0.57 12.44 9.46
C THR A 36 0.63 12.94 8.03
N VAL A 37 0.02 12.21 7.11
CA VAL A 37 -0.17 12.61 5.72
C VAL A 37 -1.66 12.44 5.40
N HIS A 38 -2.22 13.43 4.73
CA HIS A 38 -3.52 13.31 4.08
C HIS A 38 -3.39 13.73 2.62
N PHE A 39 -3.59 12.76 1.73
CA PHE A 39 -3.64 12.98 0.29
C PHE A 39 -5.02 12.55 -0.20
N ALA A 40 -5.92 13.54 -0.33
CA ALA A 40 -7.30 13.28 -0.72
C ALA A 40 -7.39 12.55 -2.06
N THR A 41 -8.16 11.47 -2.09
CA THR A 41 -8.49 10.70 -3.29
C THR A 41 -10.01 10.55 -3.43
N SER A 42 -10.47 10.18 -4.62
CA SER A 42 -11.88 9.86 -4.87
C SER A 42 -12.24 8.40 -4.61
N CYS A 43 -11.35 7.65 -3.97
CA CYS A 43 -11.54 6.27 -3.57
C CYS A 43 -12.53 6.15 -2.39
N ASN A 44 -13.01 4.95 -2.10
CA ASN A 44 -13.87 4.76 -0.94
C ASN A 44 -13.11 5.04 0.38
N GLU A 45 -13.85 5.23 1.47
CA GLU A 45 -13.29 5.66 2.75
C GLU A 45 -12.23 4.68 3.32
N THR A 46 -12.43 3.37 3.15
CA THR A 46 -11.45 2.38 3.60
C THR A 46 -10.16 2.44 2.79
N ALA A 47 -10.27 2.60 1.47
CA ALA A 47 -9.14 2.80 0.58
C ALA A 47 -8.42 4.11 0.87
N GLN A 48 -9.15 5.21 1.15
CA GLN A 48 -8.56 6.50 1.51
C GLN A 48 -7.68 6.41 2.77
N ARG A 49 -8.17 5.80 3.86
CA ARG A 49 -7.36 5.63 5.08
C ARG A 49 -6.08 4.83 4.83
N ARG A 50 -6.17 3.76 4.03
CA ARG A 50 -5.00 2.96 3.65
C ARG A 50 -4.07 3.74 2.72
N PHE A 51 -4.61 4.53 1.81
CA PHE A 51 -3.83 5.37 0.91
C PHE A 51 -2.98 6.38 1.68
N ASP A 52 -3.57 7.09 2.64
CA ASP A 52 -2.86 8.02 3.53
C ASP A 52 -1.73 7.31 4.30
N ARG A 53 -1.98 6.08 4.76
CA ARG A 53 -0.95 5.23 5.36
C ARG A 53 0.17 4.90 4.36
N GLY A 54 -0.16 4.48 3.14
CA GLY A 54 0.81 4.21 2.09
C GLY A 54 1.70 5.41 1.79
N MET A 55 1.11 6.61 1.71
CA MET A 55 1.83 7.86 1.50
C MET A 55 2.80 8.18 2.64
N ARG A 56 2.46 7.90 3.91
CA ARG A 56 3.41 8.05 5.03
C ARG A 56 4.66 7.19 4.85
N TYR A 57 4.48 5.93 4.49
CA TYR A 57 5.58 5.01 4.21
C TYR A 57 6.40 5.44 2.99
N GLN A 58 5.74 5.91 1.93
CA GLN A 58 6.39 6.45 0.73
C GLN A 58 7.29 7.64 1.07
N HIS A 59 6.80 8.60 1.84
CA HIS A 59 7.56 9.78 2.25
C HIS A 59 8.66 9.46 3.27
N SER A 60 8.59 8.31 3.93
CA SER A 60 9.61 7.81 4.84
C SER A 60 10.63 6.89 4.15
N PHE A 61 10.60 6.79 2.83
CA PHE A 61 11.49 5.95 2.01
C PHE A 61 11.35 4.44 2.26
N TRP A 62 10.24 4.00 2.85
CA TRP A 62 9.94 2.59 3.09
C TRP A 62 9.11 2.01 1.93
N TYR A 63 9.71 2.03 0.73
CA TYR A 63 9.05 1.76 -0.54
C TYR A 63 8.40 0.38 -0.62
N ARG A 64 9.04 -0.66 -0.06
CA ARG A 64 8.47 -2.02 -0.07
C ARG A 64 7.15 -2.07 0.71
N GLN A 65 7.15 -1.54 1.93
CA GLN A 65 5.95 -1.49 2.76
C GLN A 65 4.88 -0.57 2.16
N ALA A 66 5.28 0.57 1.59
CA ALA A 66 4.37 1.46 0.88
C ALA A 66 3.66 0.73 -0.27
N LYS A 67 4.41 -0.04 -1.09
CA LYS A 67 3.85 -0.82 -2.18
C LYS A 67 2.82 -1.84 -1.69
N GLU A 68 3.14 -2.63 -0.65
CA GLU A 68 2.23 -3.59 -0.04
C GLU A 68 0.93 -2.93 0.43
N ILE A 69 1.04 -1.74 1.04
CA ILE A 69 -0.13 -0.96 1.49
C ILE A 69 -0.96 -0.48 0.28
N PHE A 70 -0.34 0.04 -0.80
CA PHE A 70 -1.08 0.45 -1.99
C PHE A 70 -1.74 -0.74 -2.71
N GLU A 71 -1.15 -1.93 -2.69
CA GLU A 71 -1.80 -3.16 -3.14
C GLU A 71 -3.05 -3.49 -2.31
N ASP A 72 -3.02 -3.25 -1.00
CA ASP A 72 -4.19 -3.39 -0.13
C ASP A 72 -5.24 -2.28 -0.35
N VAL A 73 -4.83 -1.08 -0.80
CA VAL A 73 -5.77 -0.05 -1.29
C VAL A 73 -6.52 -0.57 -2.52
N ALA A 74 -5.80 -1.13 -3.51
CA ALA A 74 -6.41 -1.67 -4.72
C ALA A 74 -7.36 -2.85 -4.45
N LYS A 75 -7.10 -3.66 -3.41
CA LYS A 75 -8.02 -4.72 -2.96
C LYS A 75 -9.27 -4.16 -2.29
N ALA A 76 -9.13 -3.06 -1.52
CA ALA A 76 -10.25 -2.43 -0.82
C ALA A 76 -11.16 -1.62 -1.76
N ASP A 77 -10.60 -1.11 -2.85
CA ASP A 77 -11.31 -0.36 -3.89
C ASP A 77 -10.67 -0.60 -5.26
N PRO A 78 -11.14 -1.61 -6.01
CA PRO A 78 -10.61 -1.92 -7.35
C PRO A 78 -10.79 -0.80 -8.38
N GLU A 79 -11.70 0.16 -8.13
CA GLU A 79 -11.94 1.32 -8.99
C GLU A 79 -11.09 2.54 -8.59
N CYS A 80 -10.23 2.41 -7.58
CA CYS A 80 -9.32 3.45 -7.15
C CYS A 80 -8.07 3.48 -8.04
N GLY A 81 -8.05 4.28 -9.11
CA GLY A 81 -6.87 4.46 -9.97
C GLY A 81 -5.64 4.95 -9.22
N MET A 82 -5.83 5.75 -8.18
CA MET A 82 -4.74 6.24 -7.33
C MET A 82 -4.00 5.14 -6.56
N ALA A 83 -4.64 3.98 -6.31
CA ALA A 83 -3.95 2.83 -5.74
C ALA A 83 -2.82 2.32 -6.65
N PHE A 84 -3.10 2.20 -7.94
CA PHE A 84 -2.13 1.78 -8.94
C PHE A 84 -1.09 2.86 -9.21
N TRP A 85 -1.47 4.14 -9.15
CA TRP A 85 -0.52 5.26 -9.14
C TRP A 85 0.46 5.15 -7.97
N GLY A 86 -0.01 4.85 -6.76
CA GLY A 86 0.82 4.66 -5.59
C GLY A 86 1.80 3.48 -5.75
N ILE A 87 1.36 2.36 -6.31
CA ILE A 87 2.22 1.22 -6.65
C ILE A 87 3.32 1.66 -7.63
N ALA A 88 2.96 2.34 -8.71
CA ALA A 88 3.93 2.84 -9.68
C ALA A 88 4.94 3.81 -9.03
N LEU A 89 4.46 4.75 -8.21
CA LEU A 89 5.32 5.70 -7.50
C LEU A 89 6.38 5.00 -6.63
N THR A 90 6.00 3.96 -5.89
CA THR A 90 6.93 3.21 -5.04
C THR A 90 7.99 2.46 -5.82
N LEU A 91 7.69 2.05 -7.05
CA LEU A 91 8.59 1.30 -7.90
C LEU A 91 9.70 2.18 -8.53
N LEU A 92 9.51 3.50 -8.58
CA LEU A 92 10.59 4.44 -8.90
C LEU A 92 11.66 4.50 -7.79
N SER A 93 11.30 4.09 -6.56
CA SER A 93 12.25 3.99 -5.45
C SER A 93 12.88 5.34 -5.07
N ASN A 94 14.19 5.36 -4.80
CA ASN A 94 14.90 6.53 -4.31
C ASN A 94 15.03 7.62 -5.38
N PRO A 95 14.56 8.87 -5.17
CA PRO A 95 14.62 9.94 -6.15
C PRO A 95 16.06 10.44 -6.43
N HIS A 96 17.03 10.03 -5.64
CA HIS A 96 18.44 10.40 -5.82
C HIS A 96 19.25 9.40 -6.67
N GLY A 97 18.61 8.40 -7.25
CA GLY A 97 19.26 7.38 -8.09
C GLY A 97 18.30 6.83 -9.13
N ALA A 98 18.85 6.11 -10.10
CA ALA A 98 18.04 5.41 -11.08
C ALA A 98 17.20 4.31 -10.41
N PRO A 99 15.94 4.13 -10.80
CA PRO A 99 15.14 3.01 -10.31
C PRO A 99 15.79 1.68 -10.70
N PRO A 100 15.62 0.61 -9.90
CA PRO A 100 16.05 -0.72 -10.29
C PRO A 100 15.41 -1.11 -11.64
N ALA A 101 16.20 -1.58 -12.59
CA ALA A 101 15.73 -1.93 -13.93
C ALA A 101 14.58 -2.96 -13.90
N SER A 102 14.60 -3.89 -12.92
CA SER A 102 13.50 -4.85 -12.71
C SER A 102 12.18 -4.21 -12.30
N ASN A 103 12.20 -3.00 -11.76
CA ASN A 103 10.98 -2.30 -11.31
C ASN A 103 10.28 -1.57 -12.47
N LEU A 104 11.01 -1.19 -13.51
CA LEU A 104 10.48 -0.35 -14.60
C LEU A 104 9.30 -1.01 -15.33
N PRO A 105 9.37 -2.28 -15.80
CA PRO A 105 8.22 -2.91 -16.43
C PRO A 105 7.04 -3.10 -15.46
N LEU A 106 7.30 -3.33 -14.17
CA LEU A 106 6.26 -3.44 -13.15
C LEU A 106 5.57 -2.10 -12.90
N GLY A 107 6.34 -1.02 -12.85
CA GLY A 107 5.83 0.34 -12.69
C GLY A 107 5.03 0.80 -13.90
N LEU A 108 5.52 0.49 -15.12
CA LEU A 108 4.76 0.74 -16.35
C LEU A 108 3.42 0.02 -16.34
N ALA A 109 3.39 -1.27 -15.99
CA ALA A 109 2.15 -2.02 -15.89
C ALA A 109 1.19 -1.42 -14.85
N ALA A 110 1.71 -0.98 -13.69
CA ALA A 110 0.90 -0.35 -12.66
C ALA A 110 0.30 0.99 -13.13
N ILE A 111 1.10 1.86 -13.78
CA ILE A 111 0.58 3.15 -14.24
C ILE A 111 -0.39 3.01 -15.42
N GLN A 112 -0.17 2.03 -16.28
CA GLN A 112 -1.14 1.68 -17.33
C GLN A 112 -2.46 1.20 -16.73
N LYS A 113 -2.40 0.41 -15.66
CA LYS A 113 -3.59 0.00 -14.91
C LYS A 113 -4.29 1.19 -14.27
N ALA A 114 -3.55 2.15 -13.68
CA ALA A 114 -4.11 3.38 -13.15
C ALA A 114 -4.90 4.17 -14.22
N LYS A 115 -4.33 4.32 -15.42
CA LYS A 115 -5.01 4.95 -16.58
C LYS A 115 -6.25 4.19 -17.01
N ALA A 116 -6.21 2.87 -17.07
CA ALA A 116 -7.33 2.03 -17.49
C ALA A 116 -8.49 2.07 -16.48
N VAL A 117 -8.20 2.08 -15.19
CA VAL A 117 -9.20 2.26 -14.13
C VAL A 117 -9.75 3.69 -14.12
N GLY A 118 -8.86 4.66 -14.36
CA GLY A 118 -9.20 6.07 -14.32
C GLY A 118 -9.31 6.63 -12.90
N ALA A 119 -9.76 7.88 -12.81
CA ALA A 119 -10.01 8.56 -11.55
C ALA A 119 -11.17 9.56 -11.70
N LYS A 120 -11.91 9.81 -10.62
CA LYS A 120 -13.13 10.63 -10.66
C LYS A 120 -12.81 12.12 -10.78
N THR A 121 -11.66 12.58 -10.24
CA THR A 121 -11.27 13.99 -10.28
C THR A 121 -10.22 14.28 -11.37
N GLN A 122 -10.22 15.49 -11.90
CA GLN A 122 -9.18 15.93 -12.86
C GLN A 122 -7.80 15.91 -12.20
N ARG A 123 -7.70 16.38 -10.96
CA ARG A 123 -6.45 16.37 -10.19
C ARG A 123 -5.80 14.99 -10.15
N GLU A 124 -6.58 13.95 -9.89
CA GLU A 124 -6.05 12.57 -9.83
C GLU A 124 -5.60 12.09 -11.21
N ARG A 125 -6.36 12.41 -12.27
CA ARG A 125 -5.95 12.08 -13.65
C ARG A 125 -4.64 12.76 -14.01
N ASP A 126 -4.46 14.02 -13.62
CA ASP A 126 -3.22 14.77 -13.85
C ASP A 126 -2.02 14.13 -13.11
N TYR A 127 -2.22 13.64 -11.87
CA TYR A 127 -1.18 12.89 -11.16
C TYR A 127 -0.82 11.57 -11.85
N ILE A 128 -1.81 10.84 -12.34
CA ILE A 128 -1.59 9.60 -13.10
C ILE A 128 -0.82 9.88 -14.39
N ASP A 129 -1.22 10.91 -15.13
CA ASP A 129 -0.58 11.28 -16.40
C ASP A 129 0.85 11.79 -16.18
N ALA A 130 1.07 12.61 -15.17
CA ALA A 130 2.39 13.11 -14.84
C ALA A 130 3.37 11.97 -14.47
N LEU A 131 2.91 11.01 -13.64
CA LEU A 131 3.75 9.87 -13.28
C LEU A 131 4.02 8.94 -14.47
N ALA A 132 3.08 8.83 -15.40
CA ALA A 132 3.24 7.98 -16.59
C ALA A 132 4.42 8.42 -17.47
N VAL A 133 4.73 9.72 -17.49
CA VAL A 133 5.89 10.25 -18.26
C VAL A 133 7.21 9.66 -17.74
N MET A 134 7.29 9.31 -16.44
CA MET A 134 8.49 8.69 -15.85
C MET A 134 8.75 7.26 -16.32
N TYR A 135 7.80 6.66 -17.05
CA TYR A 135 7.84 5.30 -17.54
C TYR A 135 7.86 5.22 -19.07
N VAL A 136 8.16 6.33 -19.75
CA VAL A 136 8.32 6.38 -21.21
C VAL A 136 9.81 6.24 -21.55
N ASP A 137 10.13 5.45 -22.57
CA ASP A 137 11.47 5.32 -23.16
C ASP A 137 12.59 5.02 -22.14
N TYR A 138 12.35 4.05 -21.26
CA TYR A 138 13.31 3.65 -20.22
C TYR A 138 14.25 2.50 -20.65
N ASP A 139 14.17 2.00 -21.89
CA ASP A 139 14.95 0.88 -22.42
C ASP A 139 16.29 1.36 -23.01
#